data_280c7c867555a950f20815b412030480
#
_entry.id   280c7c867555a950f20815b412030480
#
_cell.length_a   1.000
_cell.length_b   1.000
_cell.length_c   1.000
_cell.angle_alpha   90.00
_cell.angle_beta   90.00
_cell.angle_gamma   90.00
#
_symmetry.space_group_name_H-M   'P 1'
#
loop_
_entity.id
_entity.type
_entity.pdbx_description
1 polymer ?
#
loop_
_entity_poly.entity_id
_entity_poly.type
_entity_poly.pdbx_seq_one_letter_code
_entity_poly.pdbx_strand_id
1 'polypeptide(L)'
;MWKKNRPDGTRVERVPGYRQMMPYLMQTKNTAQVFIKYTFDMENALAFLENPPPGLKGKVTVTMLILRALTKVLDEFPRMNRFVSGRRLYQRDGIRFSFSAKKSFDEAAPLVVIKMDFDPKESMEDMVDRIIEKLSDGRSEKKSYTDKETNLVLLLPRIGIRFLVWFLSTLDYFNLLPGSFIKNDLFYSSLFVANLGSVGLEAGYHHQYEYGNVPIFVCIGKIKPMPVVRDGEVVVRQVAEVKVTYDERIEDGFNGSLGLDRFQYYMENPEKML
;
A
#
# COMPACT_ATOMS: atom_id res chain seq x y z
N MET A 1 -33.33 0.79 0.85
CA MET A 1 -32.54 -0.46 0.84
C MET A 1 -31.10 -0.05 0.57
N TRP A 2 -30.19 -0.21 1.52
CA TRP A 2 -28.77 0.18 1.36
C TRP A 2 -28.11 -0.68 0.30
N LYS A 3 -27.33 -0.06 -0.61
CA LYS A 3 -26.55 -0.81 -1.62
C LYS A 3 -25.64 -1.82 -0.91
N LYS A 4 -25.78 -3.11 -1.22
CA LYS A 4 -24.94 -4.18 -0.65
C LYS A 4 -23.48 -4.04 -1.09
N ASN A 5 -23.25 -3.62 -2.32
CA ASN A 5 -21.93 -3.50 -2.94
C ASN A 5 -21.55 -2.05 -3.14
N ARG A 6 -20.26 -1.81 -3.07
CA ARG A 6 -19.61 -0.53 -3.37
C ARG A 6 -18.95 -0.62 -4.76
N PRO A 7 -18.59 0.51 -5.37
CA PRO A 7 -17.82 0.51 -6.62
C PRO A 7 -16.43 -0.12 -6.51
N ASP A 8 -15.89 -0.25 -5.29
CA ASP A 8 -14.54 -0.74 -4.99
C ASP A 8 -14.53 -2.03 -4.16
N GLY A 9 -15.71 -2.64 -3.88
CA GLY A 9 -15.74 -3.87 -3.12
C GLY A 9 -17.13 -4.41 -2.80
N THR A 10 -17.16 -5.69 -2.48
CA THR A 10 -18.36 -6.44 -2.14
C THR A 10 -18.46 -6.64 -0.63
N ARG A 11 -19.63 -6.42 -0.05
CA ARG A 11 -19.85 -6.56 1.39
C ARG A 11 -19.62 -8.01 1.83
N VAL A 12 -18.83 -8.20 2.88
CA VAL A 12 -18.65 -9.51 3.53
C VAL A 12 -19.86 -9.80 4.42
N GLU A 13 -20.70 -10.74 4.04
CA GLU A 13 -21.95 -11.02 4.75
C GLU A 13 -21.77 -11.96 5.95
N ARG A 14 -20.85 -12.92 5.85
CA ARG A 14 -20.60 -13.91 6.90
C ARG A 14 -19.33 -13.58 7.66
N VAL A 15 -19.49 -12.81 8.73
CA VAL A 15 -18.42 -12.43 9.64
C VAL A 15 -18.77 -12.88 11.05
N PRO A 16 -17.87 -13.46 11.83
CA PRO A 16 -18.12 -13.79 13.23
C PRO A 16 -18.66 -12.60 14.02
N GLY A 17 -19.57 -12.83 14.99
CA GLY A 17 -20.29 -11.76 15.68
C GLY A 17 -19.37 -10.73 16.33
N TYR A 18 -18.29 -11.18 16.99
CA TYR A 18 -17.32 -10.25 17.59
C TYR A 18 -16.67 -9.32 16.53
N ARG A 19 -16.37 -9.85 15.33
CA ARG A 19 -15.80 -9.04 14.24
C ARG A 19 -16.78 -8.01 13.69
N GLN A 20 -18.09 -8.29 13.72
CA GLN A 20 -19.10 -7.32 13.35
C GLN A 20 -19.15 -6.14 14.34
N MET A 21 -18.76 -6.37 15.60
CA MET A 21 -18.69 -5.33 16.64
C MET A 21 -17.43 -4.47 16.55
N MET A 22 -16.32 -4.97 15.99
CA MET A 22 -15.04 -4.26 15.98
C MET A 22 -15.11 -2.83 15.38
N PRO A 23 -15.81 -2.57 14.25
CA PRO A 23 -15.94 -1.21 13.72
C PRO A 23 -16.75 -0.25 14.60
N TYR A 24 -17.48 -0.75 15.61
CA TYR A 24 -18.19 0.07 16.59
C TYR A 24 -17.34 0.34 17.82
N LEU A 25 -16.51 -0.62 18.22
CA LEU A 25 -15.57 -0.51 19.34
C LEU A 25 -14.36 0.34 18.95
N MET A 26 -13.79 0.09 17.77
CA MET A 26 -12.70 0.85 17.18
C MET A 26 -13.25 1.72 16.05
N GLN A 27 -13.62 2.96 16.38
CA GLN A 27 -14.42 3.81 15.49
C GLN A 27 -13.63 4.42 14.34
N THR A 28 -12.33 4.65 14.52
CA THR A 28 -11.43 5.26 13.56
C THR A 28 -10.34 4.28 13.15
N LYS A 29 -9.63 4.57 12.05
CA LYS A 29 -8.48 3.75 11.64
C LYS A 29 -7.36 3.84 12.67
N ASN A 30 -7.09 5.04 13.18
CA ASN A 30 -6.02 5.24 14.17
C ASN A 30 -6.28 4.54 15.50
N THR A 31 -7.54 4.31 15.88
CA THR A 31 -7.87 3.50 17.08
C THR A 31 -7.82 1.99 16.82
N ALA A 32 -7.79 1.57 15.56
CA ALA A 32 -7.78 0.18 15.13
C ALA A 32 -6.43 -0.28 14.55
N GLN A 33 -5.43 0.60 14.55
CA GLN A 33 -4.15 0.28 13.93
C GLN A 33 -3.25 -0.52 14.85
N VAL A 34 -2.61 -1.53 14.26
CA VAL A 34 -1.53 -2.31 14.89
C VAL A 34 -0.25 -2.04 14.12
N PHE A 35 0.84 -1.84 14.85
CA PHE A 35 2.16 -1.61 14.27
C PHE A 35 3.00 -2.88 14.35
N ILE A 36 3.46 -3.34 13.20
CA ILE A 36 4.23 -4.57 13.09
C ILE A 36 5.59 -4.24 12.45
N LYS A 37 6.66 -4.83 12.97
CA LYS A 37 8.01 -4.69 12.44
C LYS A 37 8.51 -6.02 11.90
N TYR A 38 9.06 -5.99 10.70
CA TYR A 38 9.81 -7.09 10.08
C TYR A 38 11.21 -6.63 9.72
N THR A 39 12.13 -7.59 9.63
CA THR A 39 13.51 -7.38 9.15
C THR A 39 13.75 -8.39 8.04
N PHE A 40 13.92 -7.91 6.82
CA PHE A 40 14.14 -8.76 5.64
C PHE A 40 15.62 -8.87 5.33
N ASP A 41 16.09 -10.09 5.09
CA ASP A 41 17.40 -10.32 4.50
C ASP A 41 17.35 -9.98 3.02
N MET A 42 18.14 -9.02 2.60
CA MET A 42 18.10 -8.47 1.23
C MET A 42 19.20 -9.01 0.33
N GLU A 43 20.04 -9.93 0.79
CA GLU A 43 21.20 -10.45 0.02
C GLU A 43 20.75 -11.00 -1.34
N ASN A 44 19.75 -11.91 -1.34
CA ASN A 44 19.24 -12.49 -2.57
C ASN A 44 18.51 -11.46 -3.45
N ALA A 45 17.80 -10.51 -2.84
CA ALA A 45 17.13 -9.44 -3.58
C ALA A 45 18.15 -8.51 -4.25
N LEU A 46 19.26 -8.19 -3.60
CA LEU A 46 20.35 -7.39 -4.17
C LEU A 46 21.04 -8.15 -5.29
N ALA A 47 21.38 -9.43 -5.08
CA ALA A 47 21.97 -10.28 -6.12
C ALA A 47 21.05 -10.40 -7.36
N PHE A 48 19.73 -10.54 -7.15
CA PHE A 48 18.75 -10.51 -8.23
C PHE A 48 18.74 -9.19 -8.99
N LEU A 49 18.84 -8.06 -8.29
CA LEU A 49 18.87 -6.72 -8.90
C LEU A 49 20.18 -6.46 -9.67
N GLU A 50 21.29 -7.06 -9.27
CA GLU A 50 22.57 -7.00 -10.00
C GLU A 50 22.53 -7.81 -11.29
N ASN A 51 21.89 -8.99 -11.25
CA ASN A 51 21.82 -9.92 -12.37
C ASN A 51 20.37 -10.36 -12.66
N PRO A 52 19.47 -9.43 -13.03
CA PRO A 52 18.07 -9.76 -13.28
C PRO A 52 17.92 -10.50 -14.62
N PRO A 53 16.79 -11.19 -14.85
CA PRO A 53 16.42 -11.71 -16.16
C PRO A 53 16.50 -10.64 -17.27
N PRO A 54 16.79 -11.05 -18.53
CA PRO A 54 17.07 -10.11 -19.62
C PRO A 54 16.00 -8.99 -19.79
N GLY A 55 14.71 -9.30 -19.68
CA GLY A 55 13.61 -8.36 -19.82
C GLY A 55 13.50 -7.33 -18.68
N LEU A 56 14.13 -7.60 -17.54
CA LEU A 56 14.16 -6.72 -16.37
C LEU A 56 15.46 -5.94 -16.22
N LYS A 57 16.46 -6.23 -17.05
CA LYS A 57 17.79 -5.63 -16.94
C LYS A 57 17.75 -4.11 -17.10
N GLY A 58 18.30 -3.42 -16.10
CA GLY A 58 18.36 -1.95 -16.08
C GLY A 58 17.02 -1.25 -15.75
N LYS A 59 15.96 -2.00 -15.49
CA LYS A 59 14.61 -1.47 -15.23
C LYS A 59 14.14 -1.72 -13.79
N VAL A 60 14.36 -2.95 -13.27
CA VAL A 60 13.83 -3.38 -11.99
C VAL A 60 14.52 -2.70 -10.81
N THR A 61 13.75 -2.38 -9.79
CA THR A 61 14.22 -1.71 -8.55
C THR A 61 13.67 -2.42 -7.31
N VAL A 62 14.24 -2.13 -6.13
CA VAL A 62 13.72 -2.62 -4.84
C VAL A 62 12.23 -2.30 -4.68
N THR A 63 11.80 -1.09 -5.04
CA THR A 63 10.37 -0.70 -4.97
C THR A 63 9.50 -1.63 -5.81
N MET A 64 9.92 -1.99 -7.00
CA MET A 64 9.16 -2.88 -7.89
C MET A 64 9.11 -4.31 -7.36
N LEU A 65 10.20 -4.82 -6.74
CA LEU A 65 10.18 -6.09 -6.02
C LEU A 65 9.14 -6.08 -4.89
N ILE A 66 9.12 -5.01 -4.10
CA ILE A 66 8.15 -4.82 -3.01
C ILE A 66 6.71 -4.84 -3.55
N LEU A 67 6.42 -4.07 -4.60
CA LEU A 67 5.08 -4.02 -5.20
C LEU A 67 4.67 -5.39 -5.76
N ARG A 68 5.60 -6.11 -6.39
CA ARG A 68 5.36 -7.47 -6.89
C ARG A 68 5.07 -8.45 -5.75
N ALA A 69 5.89 -8.44 -4.71
CA ALA A 69 5.71 -9.28 -3.53
C ALA A 69 4.34 -9.05 -2.87
N LEU A 70 3.98 -7.77 -2.65
CA LEU A 70 2.68 -7.41 -2.07
C LEU A 70 1.51 -7.82 -2.97
N THR A 71 1.67 -7.76 -4.31
CA THR A 71 0.64 -8.23 -5.25
C THR A 71 0.40 -9.73 -5.09
N LYS A 72 1.46 -10.53 -5.03
CA LYS A 72 1.38 -11.98 -4.80
C LYS A 72 0.76 -12.30 -3.43
N VAL A 73 1.19 -11.58 -2.39
CA VAL A 73 0.64 -11.76 -1.03
C VAL A 73 -0.87 -11.49 -1.00
N LEU A 74 -1.35 -10.41 -1.59
CA LEU A 74 -2.80 -10.10 -1.58
C LEU A 74 -3.63 -11.07 -2.44
N ASP A 75 -3.04 -11.71 -3.43
CA ASP A 75 -3.66 -12.80 -4.19
C ASP A 75 -3.79 -14.08 -3.35
N GLU A 76 -2.71 -14.48 -2.66
CA GLU A 76 -2.70 -15.65 -1.80
C GLU A 76 -3.51 -15.47 -0.50
N PHE A 77 -3.51 -14.25 0.04
CA PHE A 77 -4.22 -13.89 1.28
C PHE A 77 -5.27 -12.79 1.02
N PRO A 78 -6.34 -13.09 0.27
CA PRO A 78 -7.30 -12.07 -0.17
C PRO A 78 -8.02 -11.38 0.99
N ARG A 79 -8.07 -11.98 2.19
CA ARG A 79 -8.64 -11.34 3.38
C ARG A 79 -7.87 -10.12 3.83
N MET A 80 -6.56 -10.04 3.56
CA MET A 80 -5.77 -8.82 3.80
C MET A 80 -6.16 -7.66 2.86
N ASN A 81 -6.81 -7.96 1.73
CA ASN A 81 -7.35 -6.98 0.80
C ASN A 81 -8.81 -6.59 1.13
N ARG A 82 -9.15 -6.53 2.42
CA ARG A 82 -10.44 -6.03 2.90
C ARG A 82 -10.29 -4.60 3.42
N PHE A 83 -11.42 -3.94 3.60
CA PHE A 83 -11.46 -2.61 4.20
C PHE A 83 -12.78 -2.39 4.94
N VAL A 84 -12.79 -1.40 5.82
CA VAL A 84 -14.00 -0.98 6.55
C VAL A 84 -14.47 0.36 5.99
N SER A 85 -15.76 0.46 5.66
CA SER A 85 -16.44 1.70 5.35
C SER A 85 -17.86 1.66 5.89
N GLY A 86 -18.35 2.77 6.43
CA GLY A 86 -19.70 2.84 7.03
C GLY A 86 -19.92 1.79 8.13
N ARG A 87 -18.89 1.45 8.88
CA ARG A 87 -18.86 0.37 9.90
C ARG A 87 -19.23 -1.01 9.38
N ARG A 88 -18.92 -1.26 8.11
CA ARG A 88 -19.14 -2.55 7.45
C ARG A 88 -17.84 -3.01 6.81
N LEU A 89 -17.63 -4.34 6.82
CA LEU A 89 -16.48 -4.97 6.20
C LEU A 89 -16.78 -5.27 4.73
N TYR A 90 -15.83 -4.93 3.87
CA TYR A 90 -15.89 -5.19 2.42
C TYR A 90 -14.65 -5.96 1.97
N GLN A 91 -14.86 -6.90 1.04
CA GLN A 91 -13.78 -7.48 0.25
C GLN A 91 -13.55 -6.57 -0.95
N ARG A 92 -12.32 -6.09 -1.12
CA ARG A 92 -11.98 -5.22 -2.25
C ARG A 92 -11.98 -6.00 -3.56
N ASP A 93 -12.46 -5.34 -4.61
CA ASP A 93 -12.42 -5.85 -5.98
C ASP A 93 -11.11 -5.43 -6.65
N GLY A 94 -10.26 -6.42 -6.99
CA GLY A 94 -8.92 -6.20 -7.55
C GLY A 94 -7.88 -5.71 -6.52
N ILE A 95 -6.66 -5.59 -6.96
CA ILE A 95 -5.51 -5.14 -6.15
C ILE A 95 -5.06 -3.78 -6.68
N ARG A 96 -5.05 -2.77 -5.80
CA ARG A 96 -4.65 -1.39 -6.12
C ARG A 96 -3.70 -0.87 -5.09
N PHE A 97 -2.58 -0.35 -5.51
CA PHE A 97 -1.63 0.29 -4.59
C PHE A 97 -1.52 1.78 -4.87
N SER A 98 -1.42 2.53 -3.78
CA SER A 98 -0.90 3.89 -3.80
C SER A 98 0.53 3.86 -3.28
N PHE A 99 1.47 4.45 -3.99
CA PHE A 99 2.87 4.50 -3.58
C PHE A 99 3.49 5.84 -3.91
N SER A 100 4.42 6.25 -3.05
CA SER A 100 5.12 7.51 -3.21
C SER A 100 6.42 7.36 -3.97
N ALA A 101 6.71 8.32 -4.83
CA ALA A 101 7.99 8.45 -5.53
C ALA A 101 8.43 9.92 -5.56
N LYS A 102 9.74 10.20 -5.45
CA LYS A 102 10.26 11.55 -5.68
C LYS A 102 10.29 11.88 -7.18
N LYS A 103 9.95 13.12 -7.53
CA LYS A 103 10.10 13.63 -8.92
C LYS A 103 11.57 13.66 -9.35
N SER A 104 12.44 14.15 -8.48
CA SER A 104 13.90 14.14 -8.62
C SER A 104 14.53 13.98 -7.23
N PHE A 105 15.83 13.72 -7.17
CA PHE A 105 16.57 13.65 -5.88
C PHE A 105 17.01 15.04 -5.38
N ASP A 106 16.38 16.10 -5.84
CA ASP A 106 16.55 17.45 -5.35
C ASP A 106 15.76 17.66 -4.05
N GLU A 107 16.28 18.49 -3.13
CA GLU A 107 15.66 18.79 -1.83
C GLU A 107 14.27 19.40 -2.01
N ALA A 108 14.12 20.31 -2.98
CA ALA A 108 12.86 20.98 -3.30
C ALA A 108 11.89 20.16 -4.14
N ALA A 109 12.29 18.95 -4.62
CA ALA A 109 11.44 18.16 -5.52
C ALA A 109 10.20 17.63 -4.80
N PRO A 110 9.00 17.88 -5.36
CA PRO A 110 7.77 17.40 -4.76
C PRO A 110 7.69 15.88 -4.78
N LEU A 111 7.03 15.32 -3.78
CA LEU A 111 6.64 13.92 -3.74
C LEU A 111 5.47 13.72 -4.71
N VAL A 112 5.55 12.69 -5.53
CA VAL A 112 4.44 12.23 -6.36
C VAL A 112 3.87 10.97 -5.76
N VAL A 113 2.56 10.91 -5.59
CA VAL A 113 1.86 9.69 -5.22
C VAL A 113 1.15 9.15 -6.45
N ILE A 114 1.38 7.89 -6.74
CA ILE A 114 0.81 7.17 -7.88
C ILE A 114 -0.11 6.10 -7.35
N LYS A 115 -1.30 5.99 -7.95
CA LYS A 115 -2.22 4.87 -7.76
C LYS A 115 -2.34 4.09 -9.05
N MET A 116 -2.22 2.76 -8.95
CA MET A 116 -2.42 1.88 -10.11
C MET A 116 -2.96 0.51 -9.68
N ASP A 117 -3.59 -0.15 -10.65
CA ASP A 117 -4.07 -1.53 -10.50
C ASP A 117 -2.92 -2.51 -10.75
N PHE A 118 -2.94 -3.65 -10.04
CA PHE A 118 -1.98 -4.74 -10.18
C PHE A 118 -2.71 -6.04 -10.45
N ASP A 119 -2.24 -6.79 -11.45
CA ASP A 119 -2.73 -8.13 -11.75
C ASP A 119 -1.71 -9.17 -11.25
N PRO A 120 -2.08 -10.07 -10.33
CA PRO A 120 -1.17 -11.11 -9.87
C PRO A 120 -0.73 -12.10 -10.96
N LYS A 121 -1.48 -12.17 -12.07
CA LYS A 121 -1.18 -13.03 -13.23
C LYS A 121 -0.30 -12.35 -14.28
N GLU A 122 -0.14 -11.05 -14.20
CA GLU A 122 0.73 -10.27 -15.07
C GLU A 122 2.18 -10.72 -14.90
N SER A 123 2.97 -10.72 -15.97
CA SER A 123 4.41 -10.95 -15.87
C SER A 123 5.09 -9.83 -15.08
N MET A 124 6.21 -10.13 -14.45
CA MET A 124 6.97 -9.10 -13.73
C MET A 124 7.51 -8.03 -14.69
N GLU A 125 7.83 -8.41 -15.93
CA GLU A 125 8.30 -7.50 -16.97
C GLU A 125 7.22 -6.48 -17.37
N ASP A 126 6.01 -6.94 -17.68
CA ASP A 126 4.89 -6.05 -18.04
C ASP A 126 4.53 -5.10 -16.88
N MET A 127 4.54 -5.62 -15.64
CA MET A 127 4.32 -4.80 -14.45
C MET A 127 5.37 -3.70 -14.32
N VAL A 128 6.65 -4.04 -14.49
CA VAL A 128 7.77 -3.10 -14.38
C VAL A 128 7.65 -2.01 -15.46
N ASP A 129 7.35 -2.38 -16.72
CA ASP A 129 7.19 -1.43 -17.81
C ASP A 129 6.01 -0.46 -17.57
N ARG A 130 4.87 -0.95 -17.07
CA ARG A 130 3.74 -0.10 -16.67
C ARG A 130 4.07 0.85 -15.52
N ILE A 131 4.87 0.39 -14.55
CA ILE A 131 5.31 1.25 -13.43
C ILE A 131 6.20 2.36 -13.96
N ILE A 132 7.15 2.05 -14.86
CA ILE A 132 8.06 3.03 -15.48
C ILE A 132 7.27 4.08 -16.27
N GLU A 133 6.31 3.66 -17.08
CA GLU A 133 5.41 4.55 -17.81
C GLU A 133 4.68 5.51 -16.88
N LYS A 134 4.05 4.98 -15.82
CA LYS A 134 3.33 5.78 -14.83
C LYS A 134 4.23 6.74 -14.05
N LEU A 135 5.44 6.32 -13.72
CA LEU A 135 6.44 7.19 -13.07
C LEU A 135 6.89 8.31 -14.02
N SER A 136 7.08 8.02 -15.30
CA SER A 136 7.41 9.01 -16.33
C SER A 136 6.31 10.06 -16.48
N ASP A 137 5.05 9.61 -16.56
CA ASP A 137 3.88 10.50 -16.62
C ASP A 137 3.79 11.39 -15.37
N GLY A 138 3.96 10.81 -14.19
CA GLY A 138 3.90 11.53 -12.91
C GLY A 138 5.07 12.52 -12.71
N ARG A 139 6.22 12.26 -13.34
CA ARG A 139 7.40 13.14 -13.34
C ARG A 139 7.34 14.23 -14.38
N SER A 140 6.48 14.09 -15.39
CA SER A 140 6.31 15.12 -16.44
C SER A 140 5.84 16.44 -15.82
N GLU A 141 6.16 17.57 -16.47
CA GLU A 141 5.73 18.90 -16.03
C GLU A 141 4.21 19.13 -16.14
N LYS A 142 3.51 18.22 -16.80
CA LYS A 142 2.04 18.26 -16.88
C LYS A 142 1.47 18.00 -15.48
N LYS A 143 0.71 18.98 -14.97
CA LYS A 143 -0.03 18.81 -13.71
C LYS A 143 -0.87 17.56 -13.76
N SER A 144 -0.66 16.64 -12.83
CA SER A 144 -1.47 15.43 -12.73
C SER A 144 -2.95 15.79 -12.46
N TYR A 145 -3.84 14.85 -12.66
CA TYR A 145 -5.26 15.02 -12.31
C TYR A 145 -5.41 15.44 -10.84
N THR A 146 -4.68 14.78 -9.96
CA THR A 146 -4.64 15.05 -8.51
C THR A 146 -4.14 16.45 -8.19
N ASP A 147 -3.13 16.97 -8.90
CA ASP A 147 -2.62 18.33 -8.70
C ASP A 147 -3.67 19.39 -9.07
N LYS A 148 -4.43 19.15 -10.13
CA LYS A 148 -5.49 20.07 -10.57
C LYS A 148 -6.64 20.10 -9.57
N GLU A 149 -7.08 18.94 -9.08
CA GLU A 149 -8.14 18.85 -8.07
C GLU A 149 -7.70 19.47 -6.74
N THR A 150 -6.48 19.19 -6.29
CA THR A 150 -5.92 19.77 -5.06
C THR A 150 -5.87 21.29 -5.16
N ASN A 151 -5.37 21.84 -6.27
CA ASN A 151 -5.33 23.30 -6.47
C ASN A 151 -6.73 23.93 -6.46
N LEU A 152 -7.72 23.26 -7.04
CA LEU A 152 -9.11 23.74 -7.02
C LEU A 152 -9.68 23.74 -5.59
N VAL A 153 -9.43 22.67 -4.82
CA VAL A 153 -9.86 22.57 -3.42
C VAL A 153 -9.20 23.63 -2.54
N LEU A 154 -7.93 23.94 -2.78
CA LEU A 154 -7.18 24.96 -2.02
C LEU A 154 -7.68 26.41 -2.28
N LEU A 155 -8.48 26.65 -3.31
CA LEU A 155 -9.18 27.94 -3.50
C LEU A 155 -10.32 28.15 -2.50
N LEU A 156 -10.80 27.07 -1.86
CA LEU A 156 -11.85 27.16 -0.86
C LEU A 156 -11.31 27.73 0.46
N PRO A 157 -12.12 28.51 1.20
CA PRO A 157 -11.77 28.90 2.55
C PRO A 157 -11.69 27.65 3.46
N ARG A 158 -10.93 27.72 4.56
CA ARG A 158 -10.73 26.59 5.49
C ARG A 158 -12.02 25.89 5.91
N ILE A 159 -13.08 26.64 6.13
CA ILE A 159 -14.41 26.10 6.48
C ILE A 159 -15.00 25.29 5.32
N GLY A 160 -14.80 25.75 4.08
CA GLY A 160 -15.22 25.03 2.87
C GLY A 160 -14.47 23.72 2.69
N ILE A 161 -13.15 23.70 2.92
CA ILE A 161 -12.35 22.48 2.87
C ILE A 161 -12.82 21.46 3.93
N ARG A 162 -13.06 21.91 5.17
CA ARG A 162 -13.58 21.05 6.24
C ARG A 162 -14.95 20.47 5.89
N PHE A 163 -15.84 21.29 5.35
CA PHE A 163 -17.16 20.85 4.91
C PHE A 163 -17.05 19.84 3.77
N LEU A 164 -16.19 20.09 2.77
CA LEU A 164 -15.98 19.18 1.66
C LEU A 164 -15.48 17.80 2.14
N VAL A 165 -14.45 17.77 2.99
CA VAL A 165 -13.92 16.51 3.54
C VAL A 165 -14.98 15.77 4.36
N TRP A 166 -15.72 16.49 5.21
CA TRP A 166 -16.83 15.90 5.97
C TRP A 166 -17.92 15.34 5.05
N PHE A 167 -18.30 16.10 4.02
CA PHE A 167 -19.32 15.69 3.06
C PHE A 167 -18.92 14.45 2.28
N LEU A 168 -17.70 14.41 1.73
CA LEU A 168 -17.15 13.24 1.04
C LEU A 168 -17.10 12.02 1.96
N SER A 169 -16.62 12.18 3.19
CA SER A 169 -16.60 11.11 4.19
C SER A 169 -17.99 10.60 4.54
N THR A 170 -18.98 11.50 4.57
CA THR A 170 -20.39 11.13 4.79
C THR A 170 -20.96 10.35 3.62
N LEU A 171 -20.68 10.78 2.37
CA LEU A 171 -21.08 10.04 1.17
C LEU A 171 -20.42 8.65 1.16
N ASP A 172 -19.14 8.56 1.53
CA ASP A 172 -18.42 7.27 1.62
C ASP A 172 -19.07 6.35 2.66
N TYR A 173 -19.40 6.87 3.84
CA TYR A 173 -20.06 6.13 4.91
C TYR A 173 -21.37 5.47 4.43
N PHE A 174 -22.11 6.15 3.57
CA PHE A 174 -23.38 5.67 3.02
C PHE A 174 -23.29 4.98 1.66
N ASN A 175 -22.08 4.71 1.15
CA ASN A 175 -21.82 4.12 -0.18
C ASN A 175 -22.41 4.94 -1.34
N LEU A 176 -22.35 6.25 -1.23
CA LEU A 176 -22.90 7.19 -2.22
C LEU A 176 -21.82 7.83 -3.11
N LEU A 177 -20.53 7.58 -2.84
CA LEU A 177 -19.44 8.09 -3.67
C LEU A 177 -19.50 7.45 -5.07
N PRO A 178 -19.33 8.25 -6.13
CA PRO A 178 -19.22 7.73 -7.50
C PRO A 178 -17.99 6.82 -7.68
N GLY A 179 -18.12 5.77 -8.49
CA GLY A 179 -17.01 4.86 -8.79
C GLY A 179 -15.82 5.54 -9.45
N SER A 180 -16.07 6.53 -10.32
CA SER A 180 -15.00 7.35 -10.94
C SER A 180 -14.18 8.14 -9.91
N PHE A 181 -14.83 8.67 -8.87
CA PHE A 181 -14.16 9.35 -7.78
C PHE A 181 -13.25 8.38 -7.01
N ILE A 182 -13.81 7.25 -6.55
CA ILE A 182 -13.07 6.22 -5.81
C ILE A 182 -11.89 5.68 -6.63
N LYS A 183 -12.07 5.50 -7.95
CA LYS A 183 -11.02 5.00 -8.84
C LYS A 183 -9.82 5.95 -8.89
N ASN A 184 -10.04 7.25 -8.89
CA ASN A 184 -8.99 8.25 -9.06
C ASN A 184 -8.34 8.70 -7.74
N ASP A 185 -9.07 8.66 -6.64
CA ASP A 185 -8.58 9.11 -5.34
C ASP A 185 -7.57 8.11 -4.75
N LEU A 186 -6.41 8.62 -4.35
CA LEU A 186 -5.25 7.86 -3.83
C LEU A 186 -5.55 7.13 -2.52
N PHE A 187 -6.50 7.63 -1.74
CA PHE A 187 -6.86 7.08 -0.43
C PHE A 187 -7.87 5.92 -0.48
N TYR A 188 -8.22 5.46 -1.69
CA TYR A 188 -9.07 4.29 -1.94
C TYR A 188 -8.27 3.19 -2.62
N SER A 189 -7.31 2.60 -1.91
CA SER A 189 -6.43 1.55 -2.41
C SER A 189 -6.31 0.38 -1.42
N SER A 190 -5.76 -0.75 -1.87
CA SER A 190 -5.53 -1.94 -1.07
C SER A 190 -4.51 -1.69 0.02
N LEU A 191 -3.45 -0.95 -0.33
CA LEU A 191 -2.43 -0.49 0.61
C LEU A 191 -1.71 0.74 0.07
N PHE A 192 -1.00 1.41 0.98
CA PHE A 192 -0.09 2.51 0.67
C PHE A 192 1.34 2.08 0.94
N VAL A 193 2.25 2.30 0.00
CA VAL A 193 3.67 1.95 0.12
C VAL A 193 4.53 3.21 0.13
N ALA A 194 5.38 3.35 1.13
CA ALA A 194 6.40 4.37 1.22
C ALA A 194 7.78 3.73 1.33
N ASN A 195 8.60 3.85 0.28
CA ASN A 195 10.00 3.43 0.32
C ASN A 195 10.88 4.59 0.78
N LEU A 196 11.05 4.74 2.11
CA LEU A 196 11.93 5.74 2.71
C LEU A 196 13.41 5.43 2.48
N GLY A 197 13.73 4.14 2.27
CA GLY A 197 15.09 3.71 1.93
C GLY A 197 15.62 4.33 0.64
N SER A 198 14.74 4.62 -0.32
CA SER A 198 15.12 5.29 -1.57
C SER A 198 15.64 6.72 -1.38
N VAL A 199 15.39 7.31 -0.22
CA VAL A 199 15.89 8.65 0.19
C VAL A 199 16.83 8.56 1.40
N GLY A 200 17.35 7.37 1.72
CA GLY A 200 18.35 7.14 2.76
C GLY A 200 17.80 7.08 4.20
N LEU A 201 16.47 7.08 4.39
CA LEU A 201 15.85 7.08 5.71
C LEU A 201 15.59 5.64 6.22
N GLU A 202 15.53 5.52 7.54
CA GLU A 202 15.03 4.32 8.23
C GLU A 202 13.53 4.18 8.06
N ALA A 203 13.00 2.97 8.23
CA ALA A 203 11.55 2.75 8.25
C ALA A 203 10.91 3.47 9.45
N GLY A 204 9.91 4.30 9.19
CA GLY A 204 9.10 4.95 10.22
C GLY A 204 7.82 4.17 10.53
N TYR A 205 7.31 4.25 11.75
CA TYR A 205 5.94 3.86 12.03
C TYR A 205 5.02 4.97 11.52
N HIS A 206 4.18 4.64 10.55
CA HIS A 206 3.28 5.61 9.92
C HIS A 206 1.84 5.34 10.34
N HIS A 207 1.14 6.39 10.77
CA HIS A 207 -0.29 6.30 11.06
C HIS A 207 -1.11 6.11 9.77
N GLN A 208 -2.32 5.63 9.89
CA GLN A 208 -3.25 5.55 8.77
C GLN A 208 -3.98 6.88 8.56
N TYR A 209 -4.29 7.21 7.31
CA TYR A 209 -5.13 8.35 6.99
C TYR A 209 -6.59 8.04 7.33
N GLU A 210 -7.27 8.90 8.10
CA GLU A 210 -8.69 8.71 8.43
C GLU A 210 -9.59 8.83 7.19
N TYR A 211 -9.22 9.70 6.25
CA TYR A 211 -9.90 9.84 4.98
C TYR A 211 -9.63 8.65 4.06
N GLY A 212 -10.64 8.25 3.27
CA GLY A 212 -10.54 7.08 2.38
C GLY A 212 -10.63 5.74 3.12
N ASN A 213 -10.21 4.66 2.47
CA ASN A 213 -10.37 3.31 3.01
C ASN A 213 -9.12 2.42 2.87
N VAL A 214 -7.93 3.00 2.83
CA VAL A 214 -6.67 2.25 2.84
C VAL A 214 -6.51 1.57 4.19
N PRO A 215 -6.39 0.22 4.26
CA PRO A 215 -6.31 -0.50 5.51
C PRO A 215 -4.88 -0.84 5.95
N ILE A 216 -3.91 -0.77 5.05
CA ILE A 216 -2.53 -1.17 5.29
C ILE A 216 -1.58 -0.09 4.79
N PHE A 217 -0.62 0.31 5.63
CA PHE A 217 0.48 1.19 5.25
C PHE A 217 1.80 0.43 5.41
N VAL A 218 2.60 0.35 4.35
CA VAL A 218 3.90 -0.34 4.34
C VAL A 218 5.00 0.69 4.19
N CYS A 219 5.87 0.76 5.18
CA CYS A 219 7.00 1.68 5.21
C CYS A 219 8.31 0.87 5.20
N ILE A 220 9.14 1.07 4.18
CA ILE A 220 10.40 0.36 4.00
C ILE A 220 11.56 1.32 4.25
N GLY A 221 12.50 0.91 5.10
CA GLY A 221 13.72 1.66 5.39
C GLY A 221 14.85 1.36 4.42
N LYS A 222 15.95 2.09 4.58
CA LYS A 222 17.18 1.85 3.83
C LYS A 222 17.75 0.47 4.11
N ILE A 223 18.35 -0.13 3.09
CA ILE A 223 19.13 -1.35 3.21
C ILE A 223 20.46 -0.99 3.88
N LYS A 224 20.84 -1.74 4.91
CA LYS A 224 22.06 -1.52 5.68
C LYS A 224 22.59 -2.85 6.25
N PRO A 225 23.90 -2.93 6.52
CA PRO A 225 24.46 -4.09 7.21
C PRO A 225 23.97 -4.12 8.66
N MET A 226 23.47 -5.29 9.10
CA MET A 226 23.06 -5.54 10.49
C MET A 226 23.44 -6.97 10.92
N PRO A 227 23.74 -7.20 12.21
CA PRO A 227 23.89 -8.54 12.72
C PRO A 227 22.54 -9.25 12.75
N VAL A 228 22.47 -10.44 12.19
CA VAL A 228 21.30 -11.32 12.21
C VAL A 228 21.73 -12.72 12.64
N VAL A 229 20.81 -13.51 13.17
CA VAL A 229 21.09 -14.92 13.48
C VAL A 229 20.67 -15.78 12.29
N ARG A 230 21.59 -16.57 11.75
CA ARG A 230 21.34 -17.58 10.72
C ARG A 230 21.99 -18.90 11.16
N ASP A 231 21.22 -19.97 11.13
CA ASP A 231 21.70 -21.32 11.53
C ASP A 231 22.39 -21.38 12.89
N GLY A 232 21.95 -20.54 13.83
CA GLY A 232 22.50 -20.42 15.19
C GLY A 232 23.72 -19.51 15.31
N GLU A 233 24.26 -18.99 14.20
CA GLU A 233 25.42 -18.09 14.17
C GLU A 233 25.02 -16.64 13.94
N VAL A 234 25.76 -15.71 14.54
CA VAL A 234 25.60 -14.27 14.29
C VAL A 234 26.41 -13.89 13.07
N VAL A 235 25.70 -13.48 12.02
CA VAL A 235 26.30 -13.05 10.75
C VAL A 235 25.89 -11.64 10.39
N VAL A 236 26.72 -10.91 9.65
CA VAL A 236 26.35 -9.59 9.11
C VAL A 236 25.68 -9.81 7.76
N ARG A 237 24.49 -9.23 7.59
CA ARG A 237 23.69 -9.29 6.35
C ARG A 237 23.20 -7.91 5.95
N GLN A 238 22.99 -7.72 4.65
CA GLN A 238 22.28 -6.55 4.16
C GLN A 238 20.77 -6.72 4.45
N VAL A 239 20.22 -5.88 5.29
CA VAL A 239 18.82 -6.00 5.72
C VAL A 239 18.05 -4.71 5.48
N ALA A 240 16.74 -4.85 5.23
CA ALA A 240 15.78 -3.76 5.25
C ALA A 240 14.79 -3.96 6.40
N GLU A 241 14.62 -2.93 7.22
CA GLU A 241 13.50 -2.90 8.16
C GLU A 241 12.22 -2.48 7.44
N VAL A 242 11.15 -3.22 7.68
CA VAL A 242 9.81 -2.95 7.15
C VAL A 242 8.86 -2.77 8.33
N LYS A 243 8.15 -1.65 8.34
CA LYS A 243 7.12 -1.35 9.32
C LYS A 243 5.78 -1.29 8.64
N VAL A 244 4.85 -2.07 9.15
CA VAL A 244 3.51 -2.20 8.62
C VAL A 244 2.54 -1.67 9.65
N THR A 245 1.67 -0.74 9.24
CA THR A 245 0.52 -0.32 10.01
C THR A 245 -0.71 -0.99 9.41
N TYR A 246 -1.43 -1.72 10.23
CA TYR A 246 -2.48 -2.62 9.82
C TYR A 246 -3.78 -2.31 10.58
N ASP A 247 -4.89 -2.19 9.85
CA ASP A 247 -6.22 -2.03 10.44
C ASP A 247 -6.76 -3.40 10.90
N GLU A 248 -6.70 -3.70 12.20
CA GLU A 248 -7.11 -5.01 12.72
C GLU A 248 -8.61 -5.32 12.55
N ARG A 249 -9.43 -4.35 12.15
CA ARG A 249 -10.85 -4.58 11.85
C ARG A 249 -11.05 -5.41 10.58
N ILE A 250 -10.07 -5.44 9.66
CA ILE A 250 -10.20 -6.14 8.37
C ILE A 250 -9.99 -7.63 8.51
N GLU A 251 -9.03 -8.07 9.35
CA GLU A 251 -8.73 -9.48 9.60
C GLU A 251 -7.97 -9.61 10.92
N ASP A 252 -7.88 -10.84 11.47
CA ASP A 252 -7.15 -11.10 12.71
C ASP A 252 -5.63 -11.15 12.52
N GLY A 253 -4.91 -11.08 13.64
CA GLY A 253 -3.45 -11.10 13.66
C GLY A 253 -2.83 -12.37 13.08
N PHE A 254 -3.51 -13.52 13.20
CA PHE A 254 -3.00 -14.79 12.69
C PHE A 254 -2.95 -14.79 11.14
N ASN A 255 -4.05 -14.43 10.49
CA ASN A 255 -4.06 -14.32 9.03
C ASN A 255 -3.16 -13.18 8.53
N GLY A 256 -3.07 -12.10 9.30
CA GLY A 256 -2.15 -10.99 9.02
C GLY A 256 -0.69 -11.43 9.07
N SER A 257 -0.28 -12.24 10.07
CA SER A 257 1.10 -12.73 10.19
C SER A 257 1.47 -13.65 9.03
N LEU A 258 0.59 -14.58 8.63
CA LEU A 258 0.84 -15.47 7.49
C LEU A 258 1.14 -14.69 6.20
N GLY A 259 0.38 -13.62 5.93
CA GLY A 259 0.64 -12.78 4.78
C GLY A 259 1.94 -11.97 4.88
N LEU A 260 2.29 -11.49 6.08
CA LEU A 260 3.55 -10.78 6.30
C LEU A 260 4.77 -11.70 6.22
N ASP A 261 4.66 -12.94 6.73
CA ASP A 261 5.70 -13.96 6.58
C ASP A 261 5.89 -14.34 5.09
N ARG A 262 4.78 -14.40 4.34
CA ARG A 262 4.85 -14.60 2.88
C ARG A 262 5.47 -13.41 2.17
N PHE A 263 5.23 -12.18 2.62
CA PHE A 263 5.88 -10.99 2.09
C PHE A 263 7.40 -11.06 2.31
N GLN A 264 7.84 -11.40 3.52
CA GLN A 264 9.25 -11.63 3.82
C GLN A 264 9.84 -12.71 2.90
N TYR A 265 9.15 -13.86 2.77
CA TYR A 265 9.59 -14.95 1.91
C TYR A 265 9.83 -14.50 0.47
N TYR A 266 8.92 -13.72 -0.12
CA TYR A 266 9.09 -13.22 -1.49
C TYR A 266 10.23 -12.22 -1.61
N MET A 267 10.43 -11.36 -0.63
CA MET A 267 11.56 -10.42 -0.64
C MET A 267 12.91 -11.14 -0.49
N GLU A 268 12.96 -12.23 0.28
CA GLU A 268 14.16 -13.05 0.44
C GLU A 268 14.37 -14.05 -0.71
N ASN A 269 13.36 -14.29 -1.57
CA ASN A 269 13.40 -15.21 -2.71
C ASN A 269 12.75 -14.57 -3.96
N PRO A 270 13.36 -13.54 -4.55
CA PRO A 270 12.73 -12.75 -5.63
C PRO A 270 12.45 -13.54 -6.90
N GLU A 271 13.19 -14.62 -7.19
CA GLU A 271 12.97 -15.50 -8.34
C GLU A 271 11.62 -16.24 -8.29
N LYS A 272 10.99 -16.35 -7.12
CA LYS A 272 9.65 -16.93 -6.95
C LYS A 272 8.52 -15.99 -7.38
N MET A 273 8.85 -14.76 -7.76
CA MET A 273 7.88 -13.74 -8.17
C MET A 273 7.82 -13.52 -9.70
N LEU A 274 8.66 -14.22 -10.46
CA LEU A 274 8.72 -14.12 -11.92
C LEU A 274 7.45 -14.63 -12.61
#